data_aba38c02a1011ffff64d84dbec9a213e
#
_entry.id   aba38c02a1011ffff64d84dbec9a213e
#
_cell.length_a   1.000
_cell.length_b   1.000
_cell.length_c   1.000
_cell.angle_alpha   90.00
_cell.angle_beta   90.00
_cell.angle_gamma   90.00
#
_symmetry.space_group_name_H-M   'P 1'
#
loop_
_entity.id
_entity.type
_entity.pdbx_description
1 polymer ?
#
loop_
_entity_poly.entity_id
_entity_poly.type
_entity_poly.pdbx_seq_one_letter_code
_entity_poly.pdbx_strand_id
1 'polypeptide(L)'
;HRPGHFDGVCTVVARLFNQVQPDVAAFGKKDFQQLAVIQQMVRDLAFPIQILGGSIVRESDGLAMSSRNQYLGEVERPVASRIRQVLLQMRDGMAAGKPRAEVEANAGAQLRNSGYVVDYAAVRRPDLSEPAEAEQGDKVALIAARLGKTRLIDNLEF
;
A
#
# COMPACT_ATOMS: atom_id res chain seq x y z
N HIS A 1 -12.69 -4.27 0.46
CA HIS A 1 -12.56 -5.65 0.93
C HIS A 1 -12.92 -6.58 -0.22
N ARG A 2 -12.05 -7.54 -0.55
CA ARG A 2 -12.23 -8.53 -1.62
C ARG A 2 -11.92 -9.91 -1.04
N PRO A 3 -12.90 -10.61 -0.46
CA PRO A 3 -12.70 -11.98 0.03
C PRO A 3 -12.13 -12.87 -1.08
N GLY A 4 -11.14 -13.73 -0.76
CA GLY A 4 -10.50 -14.63 -1.71
C GLY A 4 -9.52 -13.98 -2.72
N HIS A 5 -9.35 -12.65 -2.70
CA HIS A 5 -8.46 -11.98 -3.66
C HIS A 5 -7.01 -12.45 -3.53
N PHE A 6 -6.49 -12.48 -2.32
CA PHE A 6 -5.10 -12.89 -2.09
C PHE A 6 -4.90 -14.40 -2.24
N ASP A 7 -5.93 -15.22 -1.99
CA ASP A 7 -5.90 -16.66 -2.29
C ASP A 7 -5.72 -16.89 -3.80
N GLY A 8 -6.46 -16.12 -4.63
CA GLY A 8 -6.28 -16.13 -6.07
C GLY A 8 -4.89 -15.67 -6.52
N VAL A 9 -4.36 -14.59 -5.91
CA VAL A 9 -2.99 -14.11 -6.19
C VAL A 9 -1.96 -15.18 -5.87
N CYS A 10 -2.00 -15.77 -4.67
CA CYS A 10 -1.08 -16.83 -4.26
C CYS A 10 -1.16 -18.03 -5.20
N THR A 11 -2.38 -18.46 -5.57
CA THR A 11 -2.58 -19.60 -6.48
C THR A 11 -1.94 -19.35 -7.84
N VAL A 12 -2.18 -18.19 -8.43
CA VAL A 12 -1.63 -17.85 -9.76
C VAL A 12 -0.12 -17.70 -9.71
N VAL A 13 0.41 -16.97 -8.72
CA VAL A 13 1.86 -16.73 -8.58
C VAL A 13 2.60 -18.03 -8.27
N ALA A 14 2.08 -18.89 -7.38
CA ALA A 14 2.69 -20.19 -7.11
C ALA A 14 2.73 -21.08 -8.36
N ARG A 15 1.68 -21.08 -9.18
CA ARG A 15 1.69 -21.79 -10.47
C ARG A 15 2.75 -21.26 -11.41
N LEU A 16 2.88 -19.93 -11.52
CA LEU A 16 3.92 -19.31 -12.35
C LEU A 16 5.32 -19.68 -11.85
N PHE A 17 5.55 -19.64 -10.54
CA PHE A 17 6.83 -20.03 -9.97
C PHE A 17 7.20 -21.50 -10.26
N ASN A 18 6.23 -22.40 -10.17
CA ASN A 18 6.44 -23.81 -10.50
C ASN A 18 6.69 -24.05 -11.99
N GLN A 19 6.10 -23.23 -12.88
CA GLN A 19 6.28 -23.38 -14.33
C GLN A 19 7.56 -22.74 -14.85
N VAL A 20 7.89 -21.55 -14.33
CA VAL A 20 9.05 -20.76 -14.81
C VAL A 20 10.32 -21.10 -14.04
N GLN A 21 10.19 -21.44 -12.76
CA GLN A 21 11.29 -21.72 -11.82
C GLN A 21 12.36 -20.61 -11.82
N PRO A 22 11.98 -19.33 -11.59
CA PRO A 22 12.92 -18.24 -11.62
C PRO A 22 13.79 -18.21 -10.37
N ASP A 23 15.03 -17.73 -10.48
CA ASP A 23 15.88 -17.42 -9.32
C ASP A 23 15.40 -16.15 -8.59
N VAL A 24 14.83 -15.20 -9.36
CA VAL A 24 14.39 -13.89 -8.87
C VAL A 24 13.04 -13.52 -9.47
N ALA A 25 12.14 -12.97 -8.62
CA ALA A 25 10.88 -12.39 -9.07
C ALA A 25 10.69 -10.98 -8.48
N ALA A 26 10.35 -10.00 -9.33
CA ALA A 26 10.16 -8.61 -8.92
C ALA A 26 8.65 -8.25 -8.84
N PHE A 27 8.27 -7.59 -7.74
CA PHE A 27 6.92 -7.07 -7.53
C PHE A 27 6.97 -5.61 -7.09
N GLY A 28 6.02 -4.79 -7.57
CA GLY A 28 5.98 -3.38 -7.20
C GLY A 28 5.52 -3.18 -5.74
N LYS A 29 6.23 -2.36 -4.98
CA LYS A 29 5.88 -1.98 -3.60
C LYS A 29 4.56 -1.20 -3.51
N LYS A 30 4.03 -0.67 -4.62
CA LYS A 30 2.75 0.02 -4.63
C LYS A 30 1.62 -0.88 -4.12
N ASP A 31 1.59 -2.12 -4.52
CA ASP A 31 0.66 -3.15 -4.03
C ASP A 31 1.28 -3.88 -2.82
N PHE A 32 1.57 -3.12 -1.75
CA PHE A 32 2.35 -3.55 -0.60
C PHE A 32 1.82 -4.83 0.05
N GLN A 33 0.50 -4.93 0.24
CA GLN A 33 -0.12 -6.13 0.80
C GLN A 33 0.12 -7.36 -0.09
N GLN A 34 0.07 -7.19 -1.42
CA GLN A 34 0.37 -8.27 -2.36
C GLN A 34 1.82 -8.72 -2.23
N LEU A 35 2.77 -7.78 -2.17
CA LEU A 35 4.19 -8.09 -1.98
C LEU A 35 4.42 -8.87 -0.67
N ALA A 36 3.85 -8.40 0.45
CA ALA A 36 3.98 -9.07 1.75
C ALA A 36 3.43 -10.50 1.73
N VAL A 37 2.25 -10.70 1.13
CA VAL A 37 1.61 -12.02 1.00
C VAL A 37 2.45 -12.96 0.13
N ILE A 38 2.99 -12.46 -1.00
CA ILE A 38 3.86 -13.28 -1.87
C ILE A 38 5.17 -13.65 -1.16
N GLN A 39 5.77 -12.72 -0.43
CA GLN A 39 6.96 -13.00 0.36
C GLN A 39 6.68 -14.04 1.45
N GLN A 40 5.53 -13.98 2.10
CA GLN A 40 5.11 -14.99 3.06
C GLN A 40 4.91 -16.35 2.40
N MET A 41 4.19 -16.41 1.28
CA MET A 41 3.99 -17.63 0.51
C MET A 41 5.31 -18.31 0.10
N VAL A 42 6.29 -17.51 -0.35
CA VAL A 42 7.61 -18.02 -0.72
C VAL A 42 8.32 -18.67 0.48
N ARG A 43 8.24 -18.06 1.67
CA ARG A 43 8.79 -18.64 2.90
C ARG A 43 8.07 -19.91 3.31
N ASP A 44 6.74 -19.88 3.37
CA ASP A 44 5.92 -20.99 3.86
C ASP A 44 6.00 -22.23 2.98
N LEU A 45 6.12 -22.03 1.67
CA LEU A 45 6.22 -23.10 0.68
C LEU A 45 7.69 -23.45 0.30
N ALA A 46 8.65 -22.81 0.98
CA ALA A 46 10.09 -23.00 0.76
C ALA A 46 10.50 -22.89 -0.71
N PHE A 47 9.91 -21.95 -1.46
CA PHE A 47 10.35 -21.68 -2.83
C PHE A 47 11.78 -21.10 -2.83
N PRO A 48 12.71 -21.63 -3.64
CA PRO A 48 14.08 -21.12 -3.73
C PRO A 48 14.13 -19.87 -4.64
N ILE A 49 13.29 -18.86 -4.36
CA ILE A 49 13.11 -17.67 -5.20
C ILE A 49 13.34 -16.43 -4.35
N GLN A 50 14.20 -15.52 -4.81
CA GLN A 50 14.37 -14.22 -4.22
C GLN A 50 13.26 -13.27 -4.68
N ILE A 51 12.52 -12.67 -3.74
CA ILE A 51 11.50 -11.67 -4.06
C ILE A 51 12.07 -10.26 -3.89
N LEU A 52 12.08 -9.49 -4.98
CA LEU A 52 12.49 -8.09 -5.00
C LEU A 52 11.28 -7.16 -5.00
N GLY A 53 11.30 -6.17 -4.10
CA GLY A 53 10.32 -5.08 -4.07
C GLY A 53 10.78 -3.88 -4.93
N GLY A 54 10.14 -3.64 -6.07
CA GLY A 54 10.41 -2.46 -6.90
C GLY A 54 9.81 -1.19 -6.29
N SER A 55 10.56 -0.08 -6.28
CA SER A 55 10.12 1.21 -5.75
C SER A 55 8.86 1.74 -6.46
N ILE A 56 8.06 2.52 -5.73
CA ILE A 56 6.86 3.17 -6.29
C ILE A 56 7.32 4.28 -7.24
N VAL A 57 7.00 4.13 -8.52
CA VAL A 57 7.16 5.21 -9.51
C VAL A 57 6.00 6.18 -9.35
N ARG A 58 6.31 7.49 -9.39
CA ARG A 58 5.34 8.55 -9.17
C ARG A 58 5.31 9.53 -10.33
N GLU A 59 4.16 10.14 -10.54
CA GLU A 59 4.00 11.29 -11.42
C GLU A 59 4.62 12.54 -10.77
N SER A 60 4.79 13.61 -11.53
CA SER A 60 5.46 14.85 -11.08
C SER A 60 4.80 15.50 -9.85
N ASP A 61 3.50 15.29 -9.65
CA ASP A 61 2.74 15.76 -8.49
C ASP A 61 2.77 14.81 -7.28
N GLY A 62 3.51 13.69 -7.39
CA GLY A 62 3.66 12.69 -6.34
C GLY A 62 2.63 11.55 -6.36
N LEU A 63 1.62 11.59 -7.22
CA LEU A 63 0.66 10.50 -7.37
C LEU A 63 1.38 9.22 -7.81
N ALA A 64 1.13 8.10 -7.14
CA ALA A 64 1.67 6.81 -7.55
C ALA A 64 1.13 6.42 -8.94
N MET A 65 2.04 6.08 -9.86
CA MET A 65 1.64 5.68 -11.23
C MET A 65 0.78 4.43 -11.21
N SER A 66 -0.31 4.50 -11.97
CA SER A 66 -1.26 3.38 -12.13
C SER A 66 -2.04 3.52 -13.43
N SER A 67 -2.34 2.40 -14.07
CA SER A 67 -3.29 2.37 -15.20
C SER A 67 -4.68 2.90 -14.81
N ARG A 68 -5.03 2.86 -13.51
CA ARG A 68 -6.30 3.40 -13.02
C ARG A 68 -6.35 4.92 -13.03
N ASN A 69 -5.20 5.62 -13.07
CA ASN A 69 -5.17 7.08 -13.10
C ASN A 69 -5.86 7.65 -14.35
N GLN A 70 -5.90 6.90 -15.46
CA GLN A 70 -6.63 7.27 -16.68
C GLN A 70 -8.15 7.43 -16.50
N TYR A 71 -8.71 6.86 -15.41
CA TYR A 71 -10.15 6.96 -15.09
C TYR A 71 -10.49 8.13 -14.17
N LEU A 72 -9.48 8.92 -13.75
CA LEU A 72 -9.70 10.15 -12.99
C LEU A 72 -10.19 11.24 -13.93
N GLY A 73 -11.33 11.84 -13.61
CA GLY A 73 -11.88 12.98 -14.34
C GLY A 73 -11.09 14.27 -14.08
N GLU A 74 -11.45 15.34 -14.76
CA GLU A 74 -10.78 16.65 -14.65
C GLU A 74 -10.83 17.22 -13.22
N VAL A 75 -11.89 16.92 -12.47
CA VAL A 75 -12.07 17.37 -11.09
C VAL A 75 -11.25 16.50 -10.11
N GLU A 76 -11.21 15.18 -10.35
CA GLU A 76 -10.53 14.24 -9.46
C GLU A 76 -9.01 14.26 -9.64
N ARG A 77 -8.51 14.41 -10.87
CA ARG A 77 -7.07 14.30 -11.16
C ARG A 77 -6.22 15.30 -10.36
N PRO A 78 -6.56 16.58 -10.22
CA PRO A 78 -5.78 17.53 -9.40
C PRO A 78 -5.76 17.18 -7.92
N VAL A 79 -6.82 16.53 -7.41
CA VAL A 79 -6.94 16.14 -6.00
C VAL A 79 -6.26 14.82 -5.70
N ALA A 80 -6.01 13.99 -6.73
CA ALA A 80 -5.55 12.61 -6.55
C ALA A 80 -4.20 12.50 -5.82
N SER A 81 -3.29 13.46 -5.98
CA SER A 81 -1.99 13.50 -5.29
C SER A 81 -2.11 13.77 -3.78
N ARG A 82 -3.30 14.18 -3.28
CA ARG A 82 -3.53 14.38 -1.85
C ARG A 82 -3.23 13.13 -1.02
N ILE A 83 -3.44 11.93 -1.60
CA ILE A 83 -3.11 10.66 -0.95
C ILE A 83 -1.63 10.60 -0.52
N ARG A 84 -0.70 11.07 -1.37
CA ARG A 84 0.74 11.14 -1.05
C ARG A 84 1.04 12.12 0.07
N GLN A 85 0.40 13.29 0.07
CA GLN A 85 0.58 14.30 1.12
C GLN A 85 0.12 13.75 2.48
N VAL A 86 -1.01 13.05 2.52
CA VAL A 86 -1.53 12.43 3.75
C VAL A 86 -0.58 11.34 4.26
N LEU A 87 0.00 10.51 3.39
CA LEU A 87 1.02 9.53 3.78
C LEU A 87 2.24 10.19 4.44
N LEU A 88 2.72 11.30 3.90
CA LEU A 88 3.83 12.06 4.48
C LEU A 88 3.46 12.59 5.87
N GLN A 89 2.25 13.11 6.04
CA GLN A 89 1.76 13.59 7.34
C GLN A 89 1.57 12.44 8.35
N MET A 90 1.18 11.25 7.89
CA MET A 90 1.14 10.07 8.77
C MET A 90 2.53 9.72 9.29
N ARG A 91 3.54 9.65 8.41
CA ARG A 91 4.94 9.46 8.82
C ARG A 91 5.37 10.51 9.84
N ASP A 92 5.16 11.79 9.53
CA ASP A 92 5.60 12.90 10.36
C ASP A 92 4.89 12.89 11.73
N GLY A 93 3.61 12.53 11.76
CA GLY A 93 2.85 12.36 13.00
C GLY A 93 3.40 11.22 13.86
N MET A 94 3.73 10.08 13.26
CA MET A 94 4.37 8.96 13.95
C MET A 94 5.77 9.34 14.46
N ALA A 95 6.57 10.02 13.65
CA ALA A 95 7.90 10.52 14.05
C ALA A 95 7.83 11.53 15.21
N ALA A 96 6.75 12.31 15.28
CA ALA A 96 6.48 13.23 16.39
C ALA A 96 5.94 12.53 17.66
N GLY A 97 5.83 11.21 17.66
CA GLY A 97 5.35 10.42 18.81
C GLY A 97 3.84 10.51 19.05
N LYS A 98 3.04 10.92 18.06
CA LYS A 98 1.59 10.94 18.21
C LYS A 98 1.03 9.53 18.31
N PRO A 99 -0.06 9.32 19.08
CA PRO A 99 -0.75 8.03 19.11
C PRO A 99 -1.14 7.57 17.69
N ARG A 100 -0.88 6.31 17.37
CA ARG A 100 -1.21 5.72 16.06
C ARG A 100 -2.67 5.94 15.68
N ALA A 101 -3.58 5.71 16.62
CA ALA A 101 -5.02 5.90 16.39
C ALA A 101 -5.37 7.35 15.99
N GLU A 102 -4.70 8.35 16.59
CA GLU A 102 -4.88 9.76 16.22
C GLU A 102 -4.38 10.02 14.79
N VAL A 103 -3.20 9.50 14.45
CA VAL A 103 -2.61 9.65 13.12
C VAL A 103 -3.51 9.03 12.03
N GLU A 104 -4.01 7.81 12.26
CA GLU A 104 -4.91 7.11 11.34
C GLU A 104 -6.26 7.85 11.20
N ALA A 105 -6.84 8.32 12.31
CA ALA A 105 -8.09 9.07 12.31
C ALA A 105 -7.97 10.40 11.55
N ASN A 106 -6.90 11.15 11.79
CA ASN A 106 -6.60 12.41 11.11
C ASN A 106 -6.39 12.21 9.62
N ALA A 107 -5.67 11.17 9.21
CA ALA A 107 -5.48 10.81 7.81
C ALA A 107 -6.82 10.53 7.11
N GLY A 108 -7.68 9.73 7.74
CA GLY A 108 -9.01 9.46 7.23
C GLY A 108 -9.88 10.70 7.11
N ALA A 109 -9.84 11.62 8.10
CA ALA A 109 -10.57 12.87 8.06
C ALA A 109 -10.10 13.78 6.92
N GLN A 110 -8.80 13.95 6.74
CA GLN A 110 -8.22 14.77 5.67
C GLN A 110 -8.59 14.24 4.27
N LEU A 111 -8.56 12.94 4.07
CA LEU A 111 -8.97 12.34 2.80
C LEU A 111 -10.46 12.57 2.54
N ARG A 112 -11.33 12.35 3.53
CA ARG A 112 -12.78 12.64 3.39
C ARG A 112 -13.04 14.10 3.06
N ASN A 113 -12.38 15.04 3.73
CA ASN A 113 -12.49 16.48 3.44
C ASN A 113 -12.00 16.84 2.04
N SER A 114 -11.16 16.00 1.42
CA SER A 114 -10.70 16.15 0.04
C SER A 114 -11.57 15.38 -0.97
N GLY A 115 -12.75 14.91 -0.58
CA GLY A 115 -13.70 14.22 -1.46
C GLY A 115 -13.48 12.71 -1.64
N TYR A 116 -12.59 12.10 -0.85
CA TYR A 116 -12.40 10.65 -0.91
C TYR A 116 -13.40 9.88 -0.06
N VAL A 117 -13.79 8.71 -0.55
CA VAL A 117 -14.41 7.64 0.27
C VAL A 117 -13.30 6.72 0.73
N VAL A 118 -12.99 6.75 2.01
CA VAL A 118 -11.83 6.05 2.59
C VAL A 118 -12.20 4.60 2.94
N ASP A 119 -11.51 3.65 2.33
CA ASP A 119 -11.60 2.23 2.73
C ASP A 119 -10.79 2.01 4.02
N TYR A 120 -9.53 2.50 4.03
CA TYR A 120 -8.67 2.56 5.22
C TYR A 120 -7.53 3.57 5.06
N ALA A 121 -7.05 4.09 6.20
CA ALA A 121 -5.76 4.74 6.37
C ALA A 121 -5.14 4.14 7.64
N ALA A 122 -4.02 3.43 7.52
CA ALA A 122 -3.51 2.59 8.59
C ALA A 122 -1.98 2.61 8.64
N VAL A 123 -1.41 2.48 9.85
CA VAL A 123 0.02 2.25 10.07
C VAL A 123 0.20 0.82 10.54
N ARG A 124 1.10 0.09 9.89
CA ARG A 124 1.38 -1.33 10.19
C ARG A 124 2.88 -1.58 10.24
N ARG A 125 3.29 -2.74 10.77
CA ARG A 125 4.63 -3.28 10.55
C ARG A 125 4.79 -3.73 9.08
N PRO A 126 6.03 -3.98 8.62
CA PRO A 126 6.23 -4.52 7.26
C PRO A 126 5.52 -5.85 7.00
N ASP A 127 5.26 -6.65 8.03
CA ASP A 127 4.51 -7.92 7.96
C ASP A 127 2.98 -7.72 8.01
N LEU A 128 2.51 -6.46 8.02
CA LEU A 128 1.11 -6.02 8.10
C LEU A 128 0.46 -6.21 9.47
N SER A 129 1.17 -6.70 10.48
CA SER A 129 0.67 -6.75 11.86
C SER A 129 0.55 -5.34 12.45
N GLU A 130 -0.24 -5.20 13.50
CA GLU A 130 -0.39 -3.92 14.20
C GLU A 130 0.84 -3.67 15.10
N PRO A 131 1.51 -2.50 14.96
CA PRO A 131 2.55 -2.12 15.91
C PRO A 131 1.97 -1.81 17.28
N ALA A 132 2.73 -2.14 18.34
CA ALA A 132 2.39 -1.69 19.68
C ALA A 132 2.51 -0.15 19.79
N GLU A 133 1.87 0.45 20.81
CA GLU A 133 2.06 1.86 21.07
C GLU A 133 3.53 2.15 21.42
N ALA A 134 4.04 3.26 20.87
CA ALA A 134 5.43 3.70 21.02
C ALA A 134 6.50 2.70 20.54
N GLU A 135 6.13 1.67 19.79
CA GLU A 135 7.08 0.73 19.21
C GLU A 135 8.03 1.44 18.25
N GLN A 136 9.32 1.16 18.42
CA GLN A 136 10.38 1.59 17.49
C GLN A 136 10.54 0.56 16.38
N GLY A 137 11.09 0.98 15.24
CA GLY A 137 11.36 0.11 14.09
C GLY A 137 10.52 0.46 12.88
N ASP A 138 10.79 -0.25 11.79
CA ASP A 138 10.20 0.01 10.47
C ASP A 138 8.68 -0.12 10.48
N LYS A 139 8.04 0.84 9.85
CA LYS A 139 6.59 0.91 9.68
C LYS A 139 6.24 1.21 8.24
N VAL A 140 5.00 0.95 7.91
CA VAL A 140 4.40 1.33 6.63
C VAL A 140 3.05 2.00 6.87
N ALA A 141 2.90 3.20 6.33
CA ALA A 141 1.60 3.85 6.21
C ALA A 141 0.94 3.35 4.92
N LEU A 142 -0.31 2.92 5.02
CA LEU A 142 -1.10 2.32 3.94
C LEU A 142 -2.40 3.08 3.79
N ILE A 143 -2.72 3.50 2.58
CA ILE A 143 -4.01 4.13 2.25
C ILE A 143 -4.67 3.39 1.10
N ALA A 144 -5.97 3.14 1.25
CA ALA A 144 -6.85 2.81 0.15
C ALA A 144 -8.11 3.66 0.25
N ALA A 145 -8.42 4.35 -0.82
CA ALA A 145 -9.57 5.24 -0.88
C ALA A 145 -10.08 5.39 -2.31
N ARG A 146 -11.35 5.75 -2.46
CA ARG A 146 -11.96 6.03 -3.77
C ARG A 146 -12.12 7.53 -3.93
N LEU A 147 -11.72 8.00 -5.13
CA LEU A 147 -11.98 9.34 -5.58
C LEU A 147 -12.86 9.23 -6.84
N GLY A 148 -14.10 9.73 -6.75
CA GLY A 148 -15.12 9.40 -7.74
C GLY A 148 -15.31 7.87 -7.85
N LYS A 149 -15.18 7.33 -9.05
CA LYS A 149 -15.28 5.88 -9.32
C LYS A 149 -13.95 5.14 -9.20
N THR A 150 -12.83 5.85 -9.09
CA THR A 150 -11.48 5.27 -9.12
C THR A 150 -11.00 4.94 -7.72
N ARG A 151 -10.68 3.66 -7.48
CA ARG A 151 -10.02 3.23 -6.25
C ARG A 151 -8.52 3.42 -6.38
N LEU A 152 -7.95 4.25 -5.53
CA LEU A 152 -6.53 4.53 -5.43
C LEU A 152 -5.96 3.82 -4.21
N ILE A 153 -4.73 3.33 -4.34
CA ILE A 153 -3.93 2.80 -3.25
C ILE A 153 -2.54 3.43 -3.30
N ASP A 154 -1.98 3.69 -2.14
CA ASP A 154 -0.59 4.15 -2.02
C ASP A 154 -0.06 3.77 -0.64
N ASN A 155 1.27 3.81 -0.49
CA ASN A 155 1.92 3.54 0.78
C ASN A 155 3.24 4.29 0.92
N LEU A 156 3.76 4.28 2.15
CA LEU A 156 5.04 4.89 2.51
C LEU A 156 5.68 4.08 3.64
N GLU A 157 6.85 3.51 3.38
CA GLU A 157 7.71 2.89 4.39
C GLU A 157 8.53 3.96 5.13
N PHE A 158 8.72 3.82 6.44
CA PHE A 158 9.48 4.76 7.29
C PHE A 158 9.87 4.11 8.62
#